data_595034e08198ef38d349fcfcf3bd505a
#
_entry.id   595034e08198ef38d349fcfcf3bd505a
#
_cell.length_a   1.000
_cell.length_b   1.000
_cell.length_c   1.000
_cell.angle_alpha   90.00
_cell.angle_beta   90.00
_cell.angle_gamma   90.00
#
_symmetry.space_group_name_H-M   'P 1'
#
loop_
_entity.id
_entity.type
_entity.pdbx_description
1 polymer ?
#
loop_
_entity_poly.entity_id
_entity_poly.type
_entity_poly.pdbx_seq_one_letter_code
_entity_poly.pdbx_strand_id
1 'polypeptide(L)' 'MDDTNKLLEVLKNFEQEHRDLDEILIQLQEKNTVDFLQIQRLKKRKLVLKDKIIDIKNILEPDIIA' A
#
# COMPACT_ATOMS: atom_id res chain seq x y z
N MET A 1 -6.90 -10.40 -22.51
CA MET A 1 -7.13 -10.32 -22.21
C MET A 1 -7.13 -9.94 -21.28
N ASP A 2 -6.49 -9.74 -20.61
CA ASP A 2 -7.05 -9.59 -19.72
C ASP A 2 -6.60 -8.52 -18.88
N ASP A 3 -7.14 -7.29 -19.04
CA ASP A 3 -6.95 -6.14 -18.17
C ASP A 3 -7.24 -6.49 -16.72
N THR A 4 -8.16 -7.41 -16.50
CA THR A 4 -8.47 -7.88 -15.15
C THR A 4 -7.28 -8.57 -14.51
N ASN A 5 -6.58 -9.42 -15.24
CA ASN A 5 -5.41 -10.11 -14.71
C ASN A 5 -4.27 -9.14 -14.42
N LYS A 6 -4.11 -8.14 -15.27
CA LYS A 6 -3.11 -7.10 -15.03
C LYS A 6 -3.44 -6.29 -13.80
N LEU A 7 -4.71 -5.93 -13.61
CA LEU A 7 -5.13 -5.19 -12.42
C LEU A 7 -4.91 -6.01 -11.15
N LEU A 8 -5.21 -7.30 -11.20
CA LEU A 8 -4.97 -8.18 -10.05
C LEU A 8 -3.50 -8.27 -9.70
N GLU A 9 -2.64 -8.33 -10.71
CA GLU A 9 -1.21 -8.35 -10.49
C GLU A 9 -0.70 -7.05 -9.88
N VAL A 10 -1.17 -5.92 -10.40
CA VAL A 10 -0.81 -4.61 -9.86
C VAL A 10 -1.31 -4.47 -8.43
N LEU A 11 -2.54 -4.91 -8.17
CA LEU A 11 -3.10 -4.90 -6.82
C LEU A 11 -2.24 -5.70 -5.86
N LYS A 12 -1.85 -6.90 -6.26
CA LYS A 12 -1.01 -7.76 -5.44
C LYS A 12 0.32 -7.10 -5.11
N ASN A 13 0.93 -6.45 -6.11
CA ASN A 13 2.20 -5.75 -5.92
C ASN A 13 2.05 -4.58 -4.95
N PHE A 14 0.97 -3.81 -5.06
CA PHE A 14 0.73 -2.71 -4.14
C PHE A 14 0.47 -3.20 -2.72
N GLU A 15 -0.28 -4.29 -2.58
CA GLU A 15 -0.53 -4.86 -1.26
C GLU A 15 0.76 -5.37 -0.62
N GLN A 16 1.64 -5.96 -1.41
CA GLN A 16 2.93 -6.42 -0.91
C GLN A 16 3.81 -5.24 -0.47
N GLU A 17 3.85 -4.20 -1.28
CA GLU A 17 4.63 -3.00 -0.94
C GLU A 17 4.08 -2.34 0.32
N HIS A 18 2.77 -2.27 0.45
CA HIS A 18 2.12 -1.70 1.64
C HIS A 18 2.52 -2.48 2.90
N ARG A 19 2.51 -3.78 2.81
CA ARG A 19 2.91 -4.65 3.93
C ARG A 19 4.37 -4.46 4.28
N ASP A 20 5.24 -4.39 3.25
CA ASP A 20 6.66 -4.18 3.47
C ASP A 20 6.93 -2.85 4.18
N LEU A 21 6.20 -1.80 3.79
CA LEU A 21 6.34 -0.51 4.45
C LEU A 21 5.87 -0.54 5.89
N ASP A 22 4.81 -1.28 6.18
CA ASP A 22 4.37 -1.47 7.56
C ASP A 22 5.46 -2.10 8.42
N GLU A 23 6.09 -3.15 7.92
CA GLU A 23 7.15 -3.82 8.65
C GLU A 23 8.35 -2.91 8.88
N ILE A 24 8.74 -2.16 7.85
CA ILE A 24 9.85 -1.22 7.97
C ILE A 24 9.52 -0.14 9.01
N LEU A 25 8.31 0.38 9.00
CA LEU A 25 7.91 1.40 9.97
C LEU A 25 7.97 0.86 11.41
N ILE A 26 7.52 -0.36 11.62
CA ILE A 26 7.58 -0.99 12.94
C ILE A 26 9.04 -1.12 13.39
N GLN A 27 9.90 -1.60 12.51
CA GLN A 27 11.31 -1.76 12.84
C GLN A 27 12.00 -0.44 13.17
N LEU A 28 11.69 0.60 12.42
CA LEU A 28 12.26 1.91 12.67
C LEU A 28 11.82 2.48 14.01
N GLN A 29 10.57 2.25 14.39
CA GLN A 29 10.06 2.71 15.67
C GLN A 29 10.69 1.97 16.85
N GLU A 30 11.00 0.68 16.65
CA GLU A 30 11.61 -0.11 17.71
C GLU A 30 13.06 0.26 17.97
N LYS A 31 13.78 0.76 16.98
CA LYS A 31 15.22 0.99 17.10
C LYS A 31 15.63 2.28 17.76
N ASN A 32 14.71 3.13 18.14
CA ASN A 32 15.00 4.42 18.77
C ASN A 32 15.90 5.35 17.95
N THR A 33 16.33 4.95 16.79
CA THR A 33 17.07 5.83 15.90
C THR A 33 16.05 6.45 14.97
N VAL A 34 15.54 7.60 15.36
CA VAL A 34 14.39 8.11 14.67
C VAL A 34 14.77 9.17 13.69
N ASP A 35 14.70 8.84 12.41
CA ASP A 35 14.71 9.85 11.39
C ASP A 35 13.26 10.20 11.09
N PHE A 36 12.76 11.27 11.68
CA PHE A 36 11.37 11.68 11.50
C PHE A 36 11.01 11.91 10.05
N LEU A 37 11.93 12.45 9.25
CA LEU A 37 11.66 12.69 7.84
C LEU A 37 11.47 11.39 7.08
N GLN A 38 12.31 10.41 7.39
CA GLN A 38 12.17 9.09 6.76
C GLN A 38 10.84 8.44 7.11
N ILE A 39 10.47 8.50 8.38
CA ILE A 39 9.19 7.95 8.84
C ILE A 39 8.04 8.65 8.14
N GLN A 40 8.06 9.96 8.02
CA GLN A 40 7.01 10.70 7.33
C GLN A 40 6.90 10.31 5.86
N ARG A 41 8.03 10.15 5.19
CA ARG A 41 8.05 9.74 3.78
C ARG A 41 7.44 8.36 3.61
N LEU A 42 7.79 7.43 4.49
CA LEU A 42 7.27 6.07 4.43
C LEU A 42 5.77 6.03 4.72
N LYS A 43 5.32 6.81 5.72
CA LYS A 43 3.89 6.91 6.02
C LYS A 43 3.11 7.49 4.85
N LYS A 44 3.67 8.51 4.20
CA LYS A 44 3.04 9.13 3.04
C LYS A 44 2.93 8.12 1.89
N ARG A 45 4.00 7.38 1.63
CA ARG A 45 3.98 6.34 0.59
C ARG A 45 2.94 5.27 0.91
N LYS A 46 2.85 4.88 2.18
CA LYS A 46 1.87 3.89 2.62
C LYS A 46 0.44 4.38 2.35
N LEU A 47 0.15 5.64 2.62
CA LEU A 47 -1.17 6.21 2.34
C LEU A 47 -1.48 6.22 0.85
N VAL A 48 -0.50 6.59 0.02
CA VAL A 48 -0.67 6.58 -1.43
C VAL A 48 -0.98 5.17 -1.92
N LEU A 49 -0.28 4.17 -1.40
CA LEU A 49 -0.52 2.79 -1.78
C LEU A 49 -1.90 2.33 -1.34
N LYS A 50 -2.32 2.70 -0.14
CA LYS A 50 -3.65 2.36 0.35
C LYS A 50 -4.73 2.92 -0.56
N ASP A 51 -4.58 4.17 -0.99
CA ASP A 51 -5.54 4.81 -1.89
C ASP A 51 -5.58 4.08 -3.24
N LYS A 52 -4.41 3.71 -3.77
CA LYS A 52 -4.34 2.99 -5.04
C LYS A 52 -4.97 1.60 -4.93
N ILE A 53 -4.76 0.93 -3.81
CA ILE A 53 -5.37 -0.37 -3.56
C ILE A 53 -6.88 -0.26 -3.55
N ILE A 54 -7.41 0.73 -2.85
CA ILE A 54 -8.85 0.96 -2.79
C ILE A 54 -9.40 1.25 -4.18
N ASP A 55 -8.72 2.10 -4.95
CA ASP A 55 -9.16 2.43 -6.30
C ASP A 55 -9.24 1.19 -7.18
N ILE A 56 -8.24 0.33 -7.12
CA ILE A 56 -8.23 -0.89 -7.94
C ILE A 56 -9.32 -1.84 -7.48
N LYS A 57 -9.52 -1.99 -6.19
CA LYS A 57 -10.60 -2.84 -5.66
C LYS A 57 -11.96 -2.32 -6.11
N ASN A 58 -12.13 -1.01 -6.15
CA ASN A 58 -13.39 -0.41 -6.63
C ASN A 58 -13.63 -0.71 -8.10
N ILE A 59 -12.59 -0.76 -8.90
CA ILE A 59 -12.70 -1.12 -10.32
C ILE A 59 -13.08 -2.59 -10.46
N LEU A 60 -12.45 -3.46 -9.67
CA LEU A 60 -12.67 -4.90 -9.78
C LEU A 60 -14.00 -5.33 -9.17
N GLU A 61 -14.42 -4.71 -8.08
CA GLU A 61 -15.64 -5.09 -7.37
C GLU A 61 -16.43 -3.87 -6.95
N PRO A 62 -17.03 -3.17 -7.90
CA PRO A 62 -17.73 -1.92 -7.59
C PRO A 62 -18.96 -2.10 -6.71
N ASP A 63 -19.52 -3.30 -6.68
CA ASP A 63 -20.74 -3.55 -5.91
C ASP A 63 -20.51 -3.66 -4.41
N ILE A 64 -19.28 -3.79 -3.98
CA ILE A 64 -18.99 -3.98 -2.58
C ILE A 64 -19.03 -2.69 -1.79
N ILE A 65 -19.14 -1.57 -2.50
CA ILE A 65 -19.04 -0.31 -1.83
C ILE A 65 -20.39 0.29 -1.54
N ALA A 66 -21.32 -0.46 -1.40
CA ALA A 66 -22.65 0.09 -1.11
C ALA A 66 -22.75 0.61 0.32
#